data_f55b169f7d225b968d0c08fd0b1d5669
#
_entry.id   f55b169f7d225b968d0c08fd0b1d5669
#
_cell.length_a   1.000
_cell.length_b   1.000
_cell.length_c   1.000
_cell.angle_alpha   90.00
_cell.angle_beta   90.00
_cell.angle_gamma   90.00
#
_symmetry.space_group_name_H-M   'P 1'
#
loop_
_entity.id
_entity.type
_entity.pdbx_description
1 polymer ?
#
loop_
_entity_poly.entity_id
_entity_poly.type
_entity_poly.pdbx_seq_one_letter_code
_entity_poly.pdbx_strand_id
1 'polypeptide(L)'
;MEKKDIISKIVETIRSTFEQDGFKLKMPNKSVKRNGDSLYIYEICVTNLKTHFSLHLKLKLQNKSISTGVNNVLKKVLKDPGIKDPSNFTDKVIDGIFKERTSNKDVYGLTDWRLFKEYEQTLNDFNERFSIWFSIFEKLENKNNWQTELLQSVDYAKSWFLLVDNDAYLIKHTDYVAMYLLKKLNNIKGVEAKYKEIYNRMRTLDQDTQELELFYKYLFQGN
;
A
#
# COMPACT_ATOMS: atom_id res chain seq x y z
N MET A 1 -20.36 7.70 -23.89
CA MET A 1 -18.95 7.54 -23.55
C MET A 1 -18.77 6.33 -22.66
N GLU A 2 -17.79 5.49 -22.94
CA GLU A 2 -17.52 4.31 -22.13
C GLU A 2 -16.36 4.55 -21.15
N LYS A 3 -16.33 3.76 -20.07
CA LYS A 3 -15.24 3.81 -19.06
C LYS A 3 -13.84 3.72 -19.68
N LYS A 4 -13.66 2.87 -20.70
CA LYS A 4 -12.38 2.70 -21.39
C LYS A 4 -11.91 3.97 -22.10
N ASP A 5 -12.84 4.74 -22.68
CA ASP A 5 -12.52 5.97 -23.41
C ASP A 5 -11.99 7.05 -22.45
N ILE A 6 -12.61 7.13 -21.26
CA ILE A 6 -12.16 8.02 -20.18
C ILE A 6 -10.75 7.66 -19.74
N ILE A 7 -10.52 6.38 -19.46
CA ILE A 7 -9.19 5.90 -19.01
C ILE A 7 -8.14 6.20 -20.10
N SER A 8 -8.43 5.93 -21.36
CA SER A 8 -7.50 6.21 -22.46
C SER A 8 -7.12 7.69 -22.54
N LYS A 9 -8.12 8.58 -22.50
CA LYS A 9 -7.89 10.02 -22.56
C LYS A 9 -7.06 10.55 -21.38
N ILE A 10 -7.32 10.04 -20.17
CA ILE A 10 -6.56 10.38 -18.97
C ILE A 10 -5.12 9.90 -19.11
N VAL A 11 -4.92 8.65 -19.50
CA VAL A 11 -3.58 8.07 -19.68
C VAL A 11 -2.79 8.83 -20.74
N GLU A 12 -3.40 9.20 -21.86
CA GLU A 12 -2.75 9.99 -22.90
C GLU A 12 -2.26 11.34 -22.37
N THR A 13 -3.06 11.99 -21.51
CA THR A 13 -2.70 13.27 -20.90
C THR A 13 -1.43 13.19 -20.05
N ILE A 14 -1.25 12.09 -19.29
CA ILE A 14 -0.14 11.97 -18.33
C ILE A 14 1.03 11.12 -18.85
N ARG A 15 0.87 10.42 -19.97
CA ARG A 15 1.82 9.43 -20.48
C ARG A 15 3.23 10.00 -20.64
N SER A 16 3.37 11.10 -21.36
CA SER A 16 4.69 11.69 -21.65
C SER A 16 5.43 12.08 -20.37
N THR A 17 4.73 12.66 -19.42
CA THR A 17 5.29 13.04 -18.11
C THR A 17 5.75 11.83 -17.32
N PHE A 18 4.94 10.77 -17.29
CA PHE A 18 5.33 9.53 -16.59
C PHE A 18 6.49 8.80 -17.28
N GLU A 19 6.50 8.72 -18.61
CA GLU A 19 7.57 8.04 -19.34
C GLU A 19 8.91 8.74 -19.17
N GLN A 20 8.95 10.07 -19.17
CA GLN A 20 10.15 10.87 -18.87
C GLN A 20 10.73 10.55 -17.49
N ASP A 21 9.88 10.27 -16.52
CA ASP A 21 10.26 9.91 -15.15
C ASP A 21 10.50 8.40 -14.94
N GLY A 22 10.50 7.61 -16.01
CA GLY A 22 10.79 6.18 -15.99
C GLY A 22 9.62 5.30 -15.54
N PHE A 23 8.41 5.83 -15.45
CA PHE A 23 7.21 5.02 -15.27
C PHE A 23 6.85 4.31 -16.58
N LYS A 24 6.31 3.11 -16.44
CA LYS A 24 5.82 2.31 -17.57
C LYS A 24 4.37 1.95 -17.35
N LEU A 25 3.57 2.11 -18.39
CA LEU A 25 2.19 1.65 -18.39
C LEU A 25 2.16 0.13 -18.38
N LYS A 26 1.59 -0.48 -17.34
CA LYS A 26 1.47 -1.93 -17.18
C LYS A 26 0.07 -2.46 -17.48
N MET A 27 -0.93 -1.65 -17.21
CA MET A 27 -2.33 -1.89 -17.51
C MET A 27 -2.92 -0.58 -18.04
N PRO A 28 -4.08 -0.61 -18.71
CA PRO A 28 -4.69 0.62 -19.24
C PRO A 28 -4.84 1.75 -18.22
N ASN A 29 -4.91 1.41 -16.94
CA ASN A 29 -5.15 2.36 -15.85
C ASN A 29 -4.04 2.37 -14.78
N LYS A 30 -2.88 1.74 -15.04
CA LYS A 30 -1.84 1.58 -14.03
C LYS A 30 -0.45 1.88 -14.60
N SER A 31 0.19 2.91 -14.09
CA SER A 31 1.59 3.25 -14.36
C SER A 31 2.47 2.83 -13.20
N VAL A 32 3.60 2.23 -13.51
CA VAL A 32 4.52 1.69 -12.50
C VAL A 32 5.96 2.11 -12.77
N LYS A 33 6.70 2.35 -11.69
CA LYS A 33 8.15 2.56 -11.71
C LYS A 33 8.82 1.67 -10.68
N ARG A 34 9.88 1.00 -11.07
CA ARG A 34 10.73 0.23 -10.15
C ARG A 34 11.88 1.10 -9.66
N ASN A 35 12.10 1.08 -8.35
CA ASN A 35 13.24 1.70 -7.69
C ASN A 35 13.86 0.70 -6.71
N GLY A 36 14.92 0.01 -7.13
CA GLY A 36 15.47 -1.12 -6.38
C GLY A 36 14.43 -2.21 -6.12
N ASP A 37 14.21 -2.54 -4.84
CA ASP A 37 13.18 -3.49 -4.38
C ASP A 37 11.79 -2.88 -4.29
N SER A 38 11.69 -1.56 -4.44
CA SER A 38 10.43 -0.84 -4.36
C SER A 38 9.74 -0.74 -5.72
N LEU A 39 8.42 -0.74 -5.69
CA LEU A 39 7.55 -0.54 -6.83
C LEU A 39 6.58 0.61 -6.52
N TYR A 40 6.71 1.68 -7.27
CA TYR A 40 5.80 2.82 -7.25
C TYR A 40 4.65 2.56 -8.20
N ILE A 41 3.43 2.72 -7.75
CA ILE A 41 2.23 2.46 -8.52
C ILE A 41 1.32 3.69 -8.47
N TYR A 42 1.01 4.21 -9.64
CA TYR A 42 -0.01 5.21 -9.85
C TYR A 42 -1.16 4.56 -10.61
N GLU A 43 -2.33 4.52 -10.02
CA GLU A 43 -3.49 3.83 -10.56
C GLU A 43 -4.68 4.78 -10.69
N ILE A 44 -5.31 4.74 -11.87
CA ILE A 44 -6.50 5.50 -12.20
C ILE A 44 -7.71 4.60 -11.94
N CYS A 45 -8.57 5.00 -11.01
CA CYS A 45 -9.80 4.30 -10.70
C CYS A 45 -10.99 5.10 -11.23
N VAL A 46 -11.76 4.49 -12.12
CA VAL A 46 -12.99 5.08 -12.67
C VAL A 46 -14.18 4.25 -12.20
N THR A 47 -15.06 4.88 -11.47
CA THR A 47 -16.32 4.30 -11.00
C THR A 47 -17.46 4.83 -11.84
N ASN A 48 -18.27 3.93 -12.38
CA ASN A 48 -19.51 4.27 -13.11
C ASN A 48 -20.62 4.48 -12.08
N LEU A 49 -21.15 5.68 -12.04
CA LEU A 49 -22.33 6.06 -11.27
C LEU A 49 -23.51 6.25 -12.24
N LYS A 50 -24.74 6.32 -11.73
CA LYS A 50 -25.95 6.37 -12.58
C LYS A 50 -25.95 7.54 -13.59
N THR A 51 -25.40 8.69 -13.20
CA THR A 51 -25.45 9.92 -13.99
C THR A 51 -24.07 10.39 -14.47
N HIS A 52 -23.01 9.83 -13.93
CA HIS A 52 -21.65 10.28 -14.24
C HIS A 52 -20.62 9.21 -13.89
N PHE A 53 -19.40 9.44 -14.35
CA PHE A 53 -18.22 8.69 -13.90
C PHE A 53 -17.46 9.52 -12.85
N SER A 54 -17.08 8.88 -11.76
CA SER A 54 -16.16 9.44 -10.77
C SER A 54 -14.77 8.88 -11.03
N LEU A 55 -13.80 9.76 -11.13
CA LEU A 55 -12.40 9.41 -11.20
C LEU A 55 -11.74 9.68 -9.87
N HIS A 56 -10.97 8.74 -9.38
CA HIS A 56 -10.04 8.94 -8.28
C HIS A 56 -8.72 8.25 -8.58
N LEU A 57 -7.68 8.78 -7.99
CA LEU A 57 -6.31 8.31 -8.18
C LEU A 57 -5.86 7.53 -6.95
N LYS A 58 -5.09 6.46 -7.16
CA LYS A 58 -4.48 5.68 -6.08
C LYS A 58 -2.98 5.66 -6.22
N LEU A 59 -2.30 5.96 -5.14
CA LEU A 59 -0.86 5.79 -5.01
C LEU A 59 -0.58 4.56 -4.14
N LYS A 60 0.38 3.75 -4.54
CA LYS A 60 0.80 2.58 -3.77
C LYS A 60 2.32 2.45 -3.82
N LEU A 61 2.92 2.27 -2.67
CA LEU A 61 4.30 1.81 -2.53
C LEU A 61 4.28 0.33 -2.17
N GLN A 62 5.02 -0.47 -2.90
CA GLN A 62 5.25 -1.88 -2.59
C GLN A 62 6.75 -2.12 -2.50
N ASN A 63 7.17 -2.92 -1.51
CA ASN A 63 8.56 -3.34 -1.38
C ASN A 63 8.60 -4.85 -1.08
N LYS A 64 8.99 -5.62 -2.10
CA LYS A 64 8.95 -7.08 -2.04
C LYS A 64 9.84 -7.66 -0.92
N SER A 65 11.02 -7.08 -0.73
CA SER A 65 11.98 -7.56 0.29
C SER A 65 11.41 -7.40 1.69
N ILE A 66 10.89 -6.19 2.01
CA ILE A 66 10.28 -5.90 3.30
C ILE A 66 9.03 -6.77 3.51
N SER A 67 8.14 -6.81 2.52
CA SER A 67 6.91 -7.59 2.59
C SER A 67 7.18 -9.07 2.82
N THR A 68 8.14 -9.64 2.11
CA THR A 68 8.54 -11.04 2.30
C THR A 68 9.07 -11.29 3.70
N GLY A 69 9.95 -10.41 4.19
CA GLY A 69 10.54 -10.54 5.52
C GLY A 69 9.50 -10.51 6.64
N VAL A 70 8.62 -9.52 6.62
CA VAL A 70 7.55 -9.40 7.62
C VAL A 70 6.54 -10.53 7.51
N ASN A 71 6.16 -10.93 6.29
CA ASN A 71 5.25 -12.05 6.06
C ASN A 71 5.80 -13.37 6.59
N ASN A 72 7.09 -13.61 6.46
CA ASN A 72 7.72 -14.81 7.01
C ASN A 72 7.60 -14.87 8.55
N VAL A 73 7.73 -13.73 9.23
CA VAL A 73 7.52 -13.66 10.70
C VAL A 73 6.04 -13.89 11.02
N LEU A 74 5.14 -13.18 10.35
CA LEU A 74 3.68 -13.31 10.55
C LEU A 74 3.17 -14.73 10.27
N LYS A 75 3.78 -15.42 9.30
CA LYS A 75 3.46 -16.82 9.04
C LYS A 75 3.80 -17.73 10.24
N LYS A 76 4.93 -17.47 10.90
CA LYS A 76 5.28 -18.19 12.14
C LYS A 76 4.29 -17.88 13.27
N VAL A 77 3.87 -16.62 13.40
CA VAL A 77 2.84 -16.19 14.37
C VAL A 77 1.53 -16.96 14.16
N LEU A 78 1.03 -17.01 12.94
CA LEU A 78 -0.23 -17.72 12.64
C LEU A 78 -0.14 -19.24 12.80
N LYS A 79 1.07 -19.80 12.83
CA LYS A 79 1.33 -21.22 13.10
C LYS A 79 1.62 -21.51 14.58
N ASP A 80 1.73 -20.49 15.42
CA ASP A 80 1.96 -20.68 16.86
C ASP A 80 0.75 -21.38 17.51
N PRO A 81 1.00 -22.42 18.32
CA PRO A 81 -0.08 -23.16 19.01
C PRO A 81 -0.99 -22.27 19.88
N GLY A 82 -0.50 -21.13 20.33
CA GLY A 82 -1.29 -20.19 21.13
C GLY A 82 -2.32 -19.39 20.35
N ILE A 83 -2.09 -19.18 19.02
CA ILE A 83 -3.06 -18.51 18.13
C ILE A 83 -3.84 -19.53 17.29
N LYS A 84 -3.18 -20.64 16.96
CA LYS A 84 -3.74 -21.66 16.09
C LYS A 84 -4.89 -22.36 16.81
N ASP A 85 -6.12 -22.10 16.37
CA ASP A 85 -7.21 -23.03 16.62
C ASP A 85 -7.00 -24.27 15.73
N PRO A 86 -6.66 -25.43 16.30
CA PRO A 86 -6.37 -26.63 15.52
C PRO A 86 -7.53 -27.06 14.62
N SER A 87 -8.76 -26.66 14.95
CA SER A 87 -9.96 -27.00 14.18
C SER A 87 -10.15 -26.15 12.93
N ASN A 88 -9.63 -24.91 12.93
CA ASN A 88 -9.90 -23.94 11.88
C ASN A 88 -8.67 -23.53 11.04
N PHE A 89 -7.45 -23.63 11.58
CA PHE A 89 -6.23 -23.16 10.93
C PHE A 89 -5.18 -24.27 10.81
N THR A 90 -5.39 -25.17 9.85
CA THR A 90 -4.35 -26.11 9.47
C THR A 90 -3.21 -25.38 8.72
N ASP A 91 -2.01 -25.93 8.71
CA ASP A 91 -0.88 -25.36 7.95
C ASP A 91 -1.23 -25.11 6.48
N LYS A 92 -2.03 -25.99 5.88
CA LYS A 92 -2.53 -25.86 4.51
C LYS A 92 -3.42 -24.64 4.34
N VAL A 93 -4.28 -24.33 5.30
CA VAL A 93 -5.14 -23.14 5.27
C VAL A 93 -4.29 -21.89 5.40
N ILE A 94 -3.33 -21.86 6.33
CA ILE A 94 -2.40 -20.73 6.51
C ILE A 94 -1.59 -20.48 5.24
N ASP A 95 -1.03 -21.53 4.64
CA ASP A 95 -0.30 -21.41 3.36
C ASP A 95 -1.20 -20.93 2.23
N GLY A 96 -2.47 -21.34 2.22
CA GLY A 96 -3.48 -20.86 1.27
C GLY A 96 -3.73 -19.35 1.42
N ILE A 97 -3.94 -18.87 2.64
CA ILE A 97 -4.14 -17.44 2.96
C ILE A 97 -2.93 -16.61 2.48
N PHE A 98 -1.71 -17.05 2.79
CA PHE A 98 -0.51 -16.34 2.32
C PHE A 98 -0.35 -16.39 0.80
N LYS A 99 -0.63 -17.52 0.18
CA LYS A 99 -0.58 -17.66 -1.29
C LYS A 99 -1.58 -16.71 -1.95
N GLU A 100 -2.80 -16.63 -1.46
CA GLU A 100 -3.81 -15.71 -1.98
C GLU A 100 -3.37 -14.26 -1.83
N ARG A 101 -2.91 -13.87 -0.65
CA ARG A 101 -2.45 -12.50 -0.37
C ARG A 101 -1.23 -12.10 -1.19
N THR A 102 -0.28 -13.01 -1.38
CA THR A 102 0.93 -12.75 -2.18
C THR A 102 0.68 -12.85 -3.67
N SER A 103 -0.34 -13.57 -4.13
CA SER A 103 -0.74 -13.64 -5.54
C SER A 103 -1.56 -12.45 -6.00
N ASN A 104 -2.17 -11.70 -5.07
CA ASN A 104 -2.88 -10.48 -5.40
C ASN A 104 -1.89 -9.45 -5.96
N LYS A 105 -2.10 -9.07 -7.22
CA LYS A 105 -1.22 -8.13 -7.93
C LYS A 105 -1.20 -6.73 -7.32
N ASP A 106 -2.18 -6.41 -6.52
CA ASP A 106 -2.31 -5.09 -5.90
C ASP A 106 -1.79 -5.05 -4.47
N VAL A 107 -1.51 -6.23 -3.88
CA VAL A 107 -1.10 -6.35 -2.48
C VAL A 107 -0.01 -7.40 -2.36
N TYR A 108 1.01 -7.15 -1.56
CA TYR A 108 2.06 -8.11 -1.21
C TYR A 108 1.79 -8.78 0.15
N GLY A 109 0.54 -9.09 0.41
CA GLY A 109 0.14 -9.77 1.62
C GLY A 109 -0.10 -8.85 2.81
N LEU A 110 0.00 -9.38 4.00
CA LEU A 110 -0.32 -8.68 5.26
C LEU A 110 0.48 -7.40 5.48
N THR A 111 1.70 -7.37 4.99
CA THR A 111 2.57 -6.21 5.15
C THR A 111 2.18 -5.03 4.30
N ASP A 112 1.55 -5.25 3.15
CA ASP A 112 1.11 -4.14 2.31
C ASP A 112 0.05 -3.31 3.01
N TRP A 113 -0.90 -3.99 3.66
CA TRP A 113 -1.91 -3.33 4.47
C TRP A 113 -1.29 -2.48 5.59
N ARG A 114 -0.27 -3.00 6.26
CA ARG A 114 0.43 -2.28 7.34
C ARG A 114 1.40 -1.24 6.84
N LEU A 115 2.09 -1.53 5.74
CA LEU A 115 2.98 -0.61 5.07
C LEU A 115 2.22 0.64 4.59
N PHE A 116 0.96 0.47 4.20
CA PHE A 116 0.11 1.54 3.68
C PHE A 116 -0.89 2.09 4.71
N LYS A 117 -0.71 1.84 5.99
CA LYS A 117 -1.63 2.33 7.02
C LYS A 117 -1.77 3.85 6.99
N GLU A 118 -0.67 4.57 6.86
CA GLU A 118 -0.67 6.02 6.65
C GLU A 118 -0.98 6.43 5.21
N TYR A 119 -0.77 5.53 4.29
CA TYR A 119 -1.14 5.71 2.91
C TYR A 119 -2.65 5.96 2.75
N GLU A 120 -3.50 5.33 3.53
CA GLU A 120 -4.95 5.54 3.42
C GLU A 120 -5.34 6.98 3.75
N GLN A 121 -4.71 7.60 4.75
CA GLN A 121 -4.93 9.01 5.06
C GLN A 121 -4.42 9.91 3.93
N THR A 122 -3.18 9.69 3.50
CA THR A 122 -2.59 10.44 2.38
C THR A 122 -3.37 10.24 1.08
N LEU A 123 -3.92 9.04 0.86
CA LEU A 123 -4.76 8.74 -0.30
C LEU A 123 -6.09 9.48 -0.27
N ASN A 124 -6.71 9.64 0.89
CA ASN A 124 -7.94 10.41 1.02
C ASN A 124 -7.69 11.87 0.69
N ASP A 125 -6.65 12.48 1.26
CA ASP A 125 -6.25 13.86 0.96
C ASP A 125 -5.95 14.04 -0.53
N PHE A 126 -5.23 13.09 -1.13
CA PHE A 126 -4.91 13.10 -2.54
C PHE A 126 -6.17 12.97 -3.40
N ASN A 127 -7.09 12.09 -3.05
CA ASN A 127 -8.35 11.90 -3.77
C ASN A 127 -9.27 13.10 -3.63
N GLU A 128 -9.38 13.73 -2.47
CA GLU A 128 -10.16 14.95 -2.28
C GLU A 128 -9.65 16.07 -3.19
N ARG A 129 -8.33 16.23 -3.26
CA ARG A 129 -7.70 17.26 -4.06
C ARG A 129 -7.84 17.03 -5.56
N PHE A 130 -7.71 15.78 -6.03
CA PHE A 130 -7.62 15.42 -7.45
C PHE A 130 -8.83 14.64 -7.96
N SER A 131 -9.95 14.65 -7.27
CA SER A 131 -11.19 14.03 -7.76
C SER A 131 -11.73 14.77 -8.97
N ILE A 132 -12.05 14.03 -10.00
CA ILE A 132 -12.60 14.54 -11.25
C ILE A 132 -13.90 13.79 -11.56
N TRP A 133 -14.93 14.53 -12.00
CA TRP A 133 -16.24 14.02 -12.32
C TRP A 133 -16.52 14.17 -13.81
N PHE A 134 -17.06 13.14 -14.45
CA PHE A 134 -17.40 13.16 -15.86
C PHE A 134 -18.86 12.77 -16.05
N SER A 135 -19.64 13.59 -16.75
CA SER A 135 -21.00 13.26 -17.10
C SER A 135 -21.06 12.05 -18.06
N ILE A 136 -22.05 11.18 -17.89
CA ILE A 136 -22.32 10.07 -18.81
C ILE A 136 -22.93 10.59 -20.13
N PHE A 137 -23.71 11.65 -20.05
CA PHE A 137 -24.55 12.15 -21.16
C PHE A 137 -23.88 13.24 -21.97
N GLU A 138 -22.87 13.88 -21.43
CA GLU A 138 -22.18 15.00 -22.05
C GLU A 138 -20.73 14.65 -22.39
N LYS A 139 -20.02 15.62 -22.92
CA LYS A 139 -18.59 15.50 -23.14
C LYS A 139 -17.86 15.36 -21.79
N LEU A 140 -16.66 14.86 -21.85
CA LEU A 140 -15.82 14.45 -20.75
C LEU A 140 -15.61 15.50 -19.66
N GLU A 141 -15.97 16.73 -19.86
CA GLU A 141 -15.48 17.87 -19.07
C GLU A 141 -16.60 18.51 -18.29
N ASN A 142 -16.62 18.26 -17.00
CA ASN A 142 -17.41 19.06 -16.06
C ASN A 142 -16.52 19.91 -15.12
N LYS A 143 -15.20 19.89 -15.31
CA LYS A 143 -14.24 20.70 -14.58
C LYS A 143 -13.25 21.34 -15.55
N ASN A 144 -13.26 22.68 -15.60
CA ASN A 144 -12.27 23.42 -16.35
C ASN A 144 -10.87 23.13 -15.80
N ASN A 145 -9.90 22.86 -16.68
CA ASN A 145 -8.49 22.59 -16.33
C ASN A 145 -8.21 21.22 -15.68
N TRP A 146 -9.05 20.21 -15.86
CA TRP A 146 -8.81 18.89 -15.32
C TRP A 146 -7.47 18.29 -15.78
N GLN A 147 -7.01 18.59 -16.98
CA GLN A 147 -5.72 18.15 -17.50
C GLN A 147 -4.56 18.71 -16.66
N THR A 148 -4.62 20.00 -16.34
CA THR A 148 -3.62 20.67 -15.51
C THR A 148 -3.58 20.06 -14.11
N GLU A 149 -4.73 19.83 -13.50
CA GLU A 149 -4.80 19.20 -12.18
C GLU A 149 -4.31 17.75 -12.20
N LEU A 150 -4.62 17.02 -13.27
CA LEU A 150 -4.12 15.67 -13.44
C LEU A 150 -2.59 15.64 -13.58
N LEU A 151 -1.99 16.57 -14.32
CA LEU A 151 -0.53 16.70 -14.40
C LEU A 151 0.08 17.07 -13.04
N GLN A 152 -0.54 17.98 -12.29
CA GLN A 152 -0.10 18.29 -10.92
C GLN A 152 -0.17 17.06 -10.00
N SER A 153 -1.14 16.16 -10.20
CA SER A 153 -1.22 14.91 -9.44
C SER A 153 -0.03 13.99 -9.68
N VAL A 154 0.56 14.03 -10.87
CA VAL A 154 1.78 13.27 -11.20
C VAL A 154 2.97 13.77 -10.39
N ASP A 155 3.15 15.09 -10.32
CA ASP A 155 4.25 15.69 -9.55
C ASP A 155 4.07 15.46 -8.04
N TYR A 156 2.84 15.55 -7.56
CA TYR A 156 2.50 15.16 -6.19
C TYR A 156 2.84 13.69 -5.91
N ALA A 157 2.45 12.80 -6.82
CA ALA A 157 2.72 11.37 -6.67
C ALA A 157 4.23 11.08 -6.62
N LYS A 158 5.03 11.73 -7.47
CA LYS A 158 6.50 11.59 -7.45
C LYS A 158 7.09 12.01 -6.12
N SER A 159 6.70 13.16 -5.62
CA SER A 159 7.14 13.68 -4.32
C SER A 159 6.73 12.75 -3.17
N TRP A 160 5.51 12.24 -3.21
CA TRP A 160 5.00 11.29 -2.21
C TRP A 160 5.78 9.98 -2.23
N PHE A 161 6.08 9.41 -3.41
CA PHE A 161 6.88 8.18 -3.49
C PHE A 161 8.26 8.34 -2.87
N LEU A 162 8.94 9.47 -3.13
CA LEU A 162 10.25 9.75 -2.53
C LEU A 162 10.19 9.93 -1.02
N LEU A 163 9.10 10.49 -0.51
CA LEU A 163 8.89 10.64 0.93
C LEU A 163 8.67 9.30 1.62
N VAL A 164 7.79 8.46 1.08
CA VAL A 164 7.38 7.21 1.75
C VAL A 164 8.35 6.05 1.50
N ASP A 165 9.13 6.06 0.41
CA ASP A 165 10.16 5.04 0.13
C ASP A 165 11.47 5.36 0.88
N ASN A 166 11.34 5.47 2.19
CA ASN A 166 12.44 5.81 3.10
C ASN A 166 12.30 5.02 4.39
N ASP A 167 13.37 4.31 4.77
CA ASP A 167 13.36 3.47 5.98
C ASP A 167 13.04 4.27 7.24
N ALA A 168 13.54 5.50 7.37
CA ALA A 168 13.24 6.34 8.54
C ALA A 168 11.77 6.73 8.59
N TYR A 169 11.15 7.04 7.43
CA TYR A 169 9.73 7.29 7.34
C TYR A 169 8.92 6.04 7.71
N LEU A 170 9.26 4.88 7.15
CA LEU A 170 8.58 3.62 7.44
C LEU A 170 8.72 3.22 8.91
N ILE A 171 9.90 3.40 9.51
CA ILE A 171 10.13 3.13 10.95
C ILE A 171 9.26 4.04 11.83
N LYS A 172 9.13 5.29 11.46
CA LYS A 172 8.30 6.25 12.20
C LYS A 172 6.81 5.91 12.12
N HIS A 173 6.32 5.54 10.94
CA HIS A 173 4.89 5.52 10.61
C HIS A 173 4.27 4.13 10.51
N THR A 174 5.04 3.06 10.69
CA THR A 174 4.53 1.69 10.62
C THR A 174 4.79 0.93 11.92
N ASP A 175 4.16 -0.23 12.08
CA ASP A 175 4.28 -1.08 13.25
C ASP A 175 5.24 -2.26 13.01
N TYR A 176 4.75 -3.34 12.42
CA TYR A 176 5.56 -4.55 12.19
C TYR A 176 6.70 -4.32 11.20
N VAL A 177 6.47 -3.48 10.18
CA VAL A 177 7.52 -3.08 9.23
C VAL A 177 8.62 -2.32 9.95
N ALA A 178 8.27 -1.41 10.86
CA ALA A 178 9.25 -0.67 11.66
C ALA A 178 10.12 -1.61 12.50
N MET A 179 9.52 -2.55 13.23
CA MET A 179 10.27 -3.53 14.03
C MET A 179 11.18 -4.40 13.13
N TYR A 180 10.69 -4.83 11.97
CA TYR A 180 11.47 -5.60 11.03
C TYR A 180 12.68 -4.81 10.48
N LEU A 181 12.48 -3.56 10.07
CA LEU A 181 13.55 -2.70 9.57
C LEU A 181 14.58 -2.38 10.66
N LEU A 182 14.14 -2.04 11.86
CA LEU A 182 15.03 -1.81 13.01
C LEU A 182 15.89 -3.04 13.33
N LYS A 183 15.30 -4.24 13.28
CA LYS A 183 16.06 -5.49 13.42
C LYS A 183 17.07 -5.65 12.29
N LYS A 184 16.67 -5.42 11.05
CA LYS A 184 17.56 -5.51 9.88
C LYS A 184 18.76 -4.55 10.00
N LEU A 185 18.56 -3.39 10.61
CA LEU A 185 19.59 -2.41 10.92
C LEU A 185 20.40 -2.75 12.21
N ASN A 186 20.16 -3.91 12.81
CA ASN A 186 20.75 -4.33 14.07
C ASN A 186 20.51 -3.38 15.26
N ASN A 187 19.43 -2.59 15.18
CA ASN A 187 19.02 -1.65 16.22
C ASN A 187 18.04 -2.31 17.21
N ILE A 188 18.54 -3.20 18.06
CA ILE A 188 17.72 -3.97 19.01
C ILE A 188 16.98 -3.07 19.99
N LYS A 189 17.64 -2.04 20.52
CA LYS A 189 16.99 -1.06 21.43
C LYS A 189 15.84 -0.33 20.74
N GLY A 190 15.99 -0.02 19.46
CA GLY A 190 14.92 0.56 18.66
C GLY A 190 13.73 -0.39 18.48
N VAL A 191 13.99 -1.68 18.26
CA VAL A 191 12.92 -2.70 18.18
C VAL A 191 12.13 -2.78 19.49
N GLU A 192 12.84 -2.82 20.64
CA GLU A 192 12.20 -2.86 21.97
C GLU A 192 11.37 -1.61 22.24
N ALA A 193 11.90 -0.44 21.90
CA ALA A 193 11.17 0.83 22.06
C ALA A 193 9.90 0.85 21.20
N LYS A 194 10.01 0.42 19.95
CA LYS A 194 8.87 0.37 19.02
C LYS A 194 7.82 -0.66 19.45
N TYR A 195 8.25 -1.83 19.92
CA TYR A 195 7.35 -2.83 20.51
C TYR A 195 6.56 -2.24 21.69
N LYS A 196 7.23 -1.58 22.65
CA LYS A 196 6.58 -0.96 23.81
C LYS A 196 5.60 0.14 23.40
N GLU A 197 5.96 0.96 22.42
CA GLU A 197 5.07 2.00 21.83
C GLU A 197 3.77 1.38 21.32
N ILE A 198 3.89 0.33 20.49
CA ILE A 198 2.73 -0.35 19.88
C ILE A 198 1.90 -1.05 20.96
N TYR A 199 2.57 -1.78 21.87
CA TYR A 199 1.92 -2.51 22.96
C TYR A 199 1.07 -1.56 23.82
N ASN A 200 1.66 -0.45 24.30
CA ASN A 200 0.96 0.53 25.12
C ASN A 200 -0.24 1.16 24.38
N ARG A 201 -0.07 1.47 23.09
CA ARG A 201 -1.17 1.98 22.26
C ARG A 201 -2.31 0.96 22.13
N MET A 202 -2.01 -0.32 21.87
CA MET A 202 -3.01 -1.38 21.78
C MET A 202 -3.74 -1.58 23.09
N ARG A 203 -3.02 -1.57 24.23
CA ARG A 203 -3.62 -1.68 25.57
C ARG A 203 -4.53 -0.50 25.90
N THR A 204 -4.14 0.71 25.53
CA THR A 204 -4.99 1.90 25.72
C THR A 204 -6.28 1.83 24.90
N LEU A 205 -6.25 1.13 23.75
CA LEU A 205 -7.40 0.94 22.87
C LEU A 205 -8.16 -0.38 23.15
N ASP A 206 -7.84 -1.06 24.23
CA ASP A 206 -8.40 -2.39 24.59
C ASP A 206 -8.32 -3.42 23.45
N GLN A 207 -7.20 -3.41 22.72
CA GLN A 207 -6.93 -4.34 21.62
C GLN A 207 -6.12 -5.54 22.11
N ASP A 208 -6.35 -6.70 21.48
CA ASP A 208 -5.55 -7.89 21.74
C ASP A 208 -4.09 -7.69 21.30
N THR A 209 -3.15 -8.00 22.23
CA THR A 209 -1.71 -7.86 22.02
C THR A 209 -1.01 -9.15 21.64
N GLN A 210 -1.70 -10.28 21.63
CA GLN A 210 -1.12 -11.61 21.43
C GLN A 210 -0.34 -11.73 20.09
N GLU A 211 -0.92 -11.24 19.01
CA GLU A 211 -0.23 -11.25 17.71
C GLU A 211 1.07 -10.44 17.76
N LEU A 212 1.06 -9.27 18.41
CA LEU A 212 2.22 -8.41 18.53
C LEU A 212 3.33 -9.07 19.37
N GLU A 213 2.97 -9.69 20.49
CA GLU A 213 3.90 -10.40 21.38
C GLU A 213 4.60 -11.56 20.67
N LEU A 214 3.82 -12.34 19.93
CA LEU A 214 4.34 -13.43 19.11
C LEU A 214 5.17 -12.92 17.93
N PHE A 215 4.77 -11.82 17.30
CA PHE A 215 5.58 -11.22 16.25
C PHE A 215 6.95 -10.78 16.78
N TYR A 216 6.99 -10.12 17.94
CA TYR A 216 8.23 -9.72 18.59
C TYR A 216 9.11 -10.94 18.92
N LYS A 217 8.53 -11.99 19.51
CA LYS A 217 9.20 -13.26 19.80
C LYS A 217 9.81 -13.88 18.54
N TYR A 218 9.02 -14.06 17.49
CA TYR A 218 9.47 -14.71 16.26
C TYR A 218 10.39 -13.84 15.39
N LEU A 219 10.36 -12.54 15.57
CA LEU A 219 11.29 -11.63 14.91
C LEU A 219 12.76 -11.92 15.30
N PHE A 220 13.02 -12.38 16.52
CA PHE A 220 14.35 -12.73 17.02
C PHE A 220 14.69 -14.21 16.91
N GLN A 221 13.73 -15.07 16.75
CA GLN A 221 13.96 -16.49 16.45
C GLN A 221 14.32 -16.62 14.95
N GLY A 222 15.63 -16.48 14.64
CA GLY A 222 16.16 -16.58 13.29
C GLY A 222 15.78 -17.88 12.58
N ASN A 223 15.98 -17.87 11.26
CA ASN A 223 15.94 -19.09 10.44
C ASN A 223 17.07 -20.02 10.82
#